data_940093334d23e149524f3e9ea6f83dbc
#
_entry.id   940093334d23e149524f3e9ea6f83dbc
#
_cell.length_a   1.000
_cell.length_b   1.000
_cell.length_c   1.000
_cell.angle_alpha   90.00
_cell.angle_beta   90.00
_cell.angle_gamma   90.00
#
_symmetry.space_group_name_H-M   'P 1'
#
loop_
_entity.id
_entity.type
_entity.pdbx_description
1 polymer ?
#
loop_
_entity_poly.entity_id
_entity_poly.type
_entity_poly.pdbx_seq_one_letter_code
_entity_poly.pdbx_strand_id
1 'polypeptide(L)'
;MYKRQFEYFPYEVTDNEQLTTDVISSVCYDFQQWQLMRELNLLQVSEDVLYRPFNTLSNGEQTKVLLAALFLKENNFLLIDEPTNHLDVNARKIVGDYLNSKKGFILVSHDRNFLDSCVDHILSINRNNIEIQRGNFSSWLANKEAQDNFERNENDKLKKDIKRLSNAAKRTSDWSDKAESRKIGFDPKKVEKNINRRPMPVSYTH
;
A
#
# COMPACT_ATOMS: atom_id res chain seq x y z
N MET A 1 6.83 0.20 -31.54
CA MET A 1 6.40 -0.10 -30.16
C MET A 1 7.67 -0.09 -29.32
N TYR A 2 7.93 1.01 -28.60
CA TYR A 2 9.14 1.11 -27.76
C TYR A 2 8.93 0.19 -26.55
N LYS A 3 9.79 -0.83 -26.41
CA LYS A 3 9.83 -1.65 -25.19
C LYS A 3 10.49 -0.80 -24.11
N ARG A 4 9.73 -0.38 -23.10
CA ARG A 4 10.31 0.21 -21.89
C ARG A 4 11.05 -0.91 -21.15
N GLN A 5 12.29 -0.65 -20.76
CA GLN A 5 13.06 -1.57 -19.91
C GLN A 5 12.86 -1.14 -18.46
N PHE A 6 12.82 -2.14 -17.58
CA PHE A 6 12.83 -1.89 -16.14
C PHE A 6 14.27 -1.97 -15.66
N GLU A 7 14.67 -0.98 -14.89
CA GLU A 7 15.96 -0.96 -14.21
C GLU A 7 15.70 -0.93 -12.70
N TYR A 8 16.63 -1.48 -11.95
CA TYR A 8 16.48 -1.65 -10.50
C TYR A 8 17.59 -0.92 -9.75
N PHE A 9 17.22 -0.26 -8.67
CA PHE A 9 18.14 0.29 -7.69
C PHE A 9 17.83 -0.34 -6.31
N PRO A 10 18.83 -0.82 -5.52
CA PRO A 10 20.27 -0.65 -5.71
C PRO A 10 20.82 -1.50 -6.86
N TYR A 11 21.75 -0.91 -7.62
CA TYR A 11 22.46 -1.60 -8.68
C TYR A 11 23.67 -2.32 -8.10
N GLU A 12 23.83 -3.62 -8.41
CA GLU A 12 24.97 -4.42 -7.97
C GLU A 12 26.20 -4.14 -8.85
N VAL A 13 27.18 -3.45 -8.27
CA VAL A 13 28.47 -3.21 -8.93
C VAL A 13 29.33 -4.44 -8.79
N THR A 14 29.72 -5.07 -9.90
CA THR A 14 30.50 -6.32 -9.91
C THR A 14 31.95 -6.13 -9.49
N ASP A 15 32.53 -4.97 -9.79
CA ASP A 15 33.91 -4.62 -9.44
C ASP A 15 33.96 -3.19 -8.86
N ASN A 16 34.09 -3.13 -7.56
CA ASN A 16 34.11 -1.86 -6.81
C ASN A 16 35.49 -1.15 -6.83
N GLU A 17 36.53 -1.80 -7.34
CA GLU A 17 37.89 -1.22 -7.40
C GLU A 17 38.07 -0.35 -8.63
N GLN A 18 37.18 -0.47 -9.62
CA GLN A 18 37.20 0.35 -10.83
C GLN A 18 36.95 1.83 -10.54
N LEU A 19 37.41 2.66 -11.49
CA LEU A 19 37.07 4.10 -11.42
C LEU A 19 35.57 4.30 -11.51
N THR A 20 35.09 5.31 -10.79
CA THR A 20 33.66 5.66 -10.77
C THR A 20 33.10 5.89 -12.18
N THR A 21 33.90 6.45 -13.10
CA THR A 21 33.56 6.63 -14.51
C THR A 21 33.27 5.30 -15.21
N ASP A 22 34.07 4.27 -14.91
CA ASP A 22 33.92 2.94 -15.54
C ASP A 22 32.67 2.23 -15.00
N VAL A 23 32.39 2.38 -13.70
CA VAL A 23 31.15 1.91 -13.08
C VAL A 23 29.93 2.58 -13.73
N ILE A 24 29.95 3.91 -13.92
CA ILE A 24 28.86 4.63 -14.60
C ILE A 24 28.69 4.11 -16.04
N SER A 25 29.78 3.91 -16.76
CA SER A 25 29.78 3.39 -18.14
C SER A 25 29.23 1.97 -18.21
N SER A 26 29.45 1.14 -17.19
CA SER A 26 28.85 -0.20 -17.10
C SER A 26 27.34 -0.17 -16.89
N VAL A 27 26.84 0.82 -16.16
CA VAL A 27 25.40 1.04 -15.93
C VAL A 27 24.75 1.61 -17.18
N CYS A 28 25.33 2.67 -17.74
CA CYS A 28 24.83 3.36 -18.92
C CYS A 28 26.01 3.62 -19.87
N TYR A 29 26.05 2.93 -21.01
CA TYR A 29 27.16 3.05 -21.97
C TYR A 29 26.98 4.20 -22.97
N ASP A 30 25.74 4.67 -23.17
CA ASP A 30 25.40 5.68 -24.18
C ASP A 30 24.88 6.94 -23.46
N PHE A 31 25.81 7.74 -22.94
CA PHE A 31 25.49 9.03 -22.34
C PHE A 31 26.47 10.10 -22.79
N GLN A 32 26.00 11.33 -22.82
CA GLN A 32 26.86 12.48 -23.08
C GLN A 32 27.45 13.01 -21.74
N GLN A 33 28.72 13.38 -21.75
CA GLN A 33 29.40 13.86 -20.53
C GLN A 33 28.64 15.03 -19.86
N TRP A 34 28.10 15.96 -20.64
CA TRP A 34 27.33 17.07 -20.10
C TRP A 34 26.03 16.64 -19.38
N GLN A 35 25.43 15.54 -19.81
CA GLN A 35 24.24 14.97 -19.14
C GLN A 35 24.64 14.44 -17.76
N LEU A 36 25.71 13.65 -17.69
CA LEU A 36 26.24 13.16 -16.41
C LEU A 36 26.57 14.31 -15.46
N MET A 37 27.29 15.33 -15.94
CA MET A 37 27.64 16.51 -15.13
C MET A 37 26.39 17.22 -14.59
N ARG A 38 25.36 17.36 -15.39
CA ARG A 38 24.09 17.93 -14.97
C ARG A 38 23.45 17.10 -13.84
N GLU A 39 23.40 15.79 -13.98
CA GLU A 39 22.81 14.89 -12.97
C GLU A 39 23.62 14.93 -11.65
N LEU A 40 24.93 14.90 -11.71
CA LEU A 40 25.81 15.01 -10.54
C LEU A 40 25.65 16.37 -9.85
N ASN A 41 25.56 17.47 -10.59
CA ASN A 41 25.31 18.79 -10.04
C ASN A 41 23.95 18.87 -9.30
N LEU A 42 22.89 18.29 -9.86
CA LEU A 42 21.56 18.21 -9.20
C LEU A 42 21.63 17.41 -7.88
N LEU A 43 22.49 16.39 -7.83
CA LEU A 43 22.72 15.58 -6.63
C LEU A 43 23.79 16.16 -5.70
N GLN A 44 24.36 17.33 -6.04
CA GLN A 44 25.44 17.98 -5.29
C GLN A 44 26.62 17.03 -5.05
N VAL A 45 27.05 16.33 -6.10
CA VAL A 45 28.23 15.46 -6.11
C VAL A 45 29.34 16.18 -6.87
N SER A 46 30.54 16.26 -6.26
CA SER A 46 31.71 16.85 -6.91
C SER A 46 32.18 16.00 -8.09
N GLU A 47 32.70 16.65 -9.13
CA GLU A 47 33.27 15.97 -10.31
C GLU A 47 34.49 15.11 -9.96
N ASP A 48 35.20 15.42 -8.87
CA ASP A 48 36.37 14.67 -8.41
C ASP A 48 36.07 13.19 -8.15
N VAL A 49 34.83 12.85 -7.80
CA VAL A 49 34.41 11.45 -7.55
C VAL A 49 34.56 10.58 -8.79
N LEU A 50 34.49 11.15 -10.00
CA LEU A 50 34.60 10.41 -11.27
C LEU A 50 35.98 9.79 -11.46
N TYR A 51 37.01 10.41 -10.91
CA TYR A 51 38.40 9.98 -11.03
C TYR A 51 38.89 9.15 -9.83
N ARG A 52 38.01 8.84 -8.91
CA ARG A 52 38.30 8.00 -7.74
C ARG A 52 37.77 6.59 -7.92
N PRO A 53 38.42 5.58 -7.32
CA PRO A 53 37.86 4.23 -7.24
C PRO A 53 36.51 4.26 -6.51
N PHE A 54 35.52 3.53 -7.02
CA PHE A 54 34.16 3.54 -6.52
C PHE A 54 34.05 3.14 -5.04
N ASN A 55 34.88 2.19 -4.59
CA ASN A 55 34.94 1.73 -3.20
C ASN A 55 35.47 2.81 -2.22
N THR A 56 36.12 3.86 -2.71
CA THR A 56 36.60 4.97 -1.88
C THR A 56 35.56 6.06 -1.64
N LEU A 57 34.43 5.99 -2.32
CA LEU A 57 33.32 6.90 -2.13
C LEU A 57 32.55 6.55 -0.85
N SER A 58 32.00 7.56 -0.19
CA SER A 58 31.02 7.32 0.87
C SER A 58 29.77 6.63 0.31
N ASN A 59 29.07 5.88 1.15
CA ASN A 59 27.82 5.23 0.75
C ASN A 59 26.78 6.19 0.16
N GLY A 60 26.77 7.45 0.66
CA GLY A 60 25.89 8.49 0.13
C GLY A 60 26.31 8.97 -1.25
N GLU A 61 27.63 9.10 -1.53
CA GLU A 61 28.14 9.42 -2.85
C GLU A 61 27.88 8.27 -3.85
N GLN A 62 28.11 7.03 -3.42
CA GLN A 62 27.82 5.84 -4.24
C GLN A 62 26.34 5.79 -4.65
N THR A 63 25.43 5.98 -3.70
CA THR A 63 23.98 6.05 -3.95
C THR A 63 23.64 7.14 -4.97
N LYS A 64 24.17 8.36 -4.81
CA LYS A 64 23.91 9.48 -5.70
C LYS A 64 24.46 9.24 -7.11
N VAL A 65 25.67 8.70 -7.21
CA VAL A 65 26.31 8.38 -8.49
C VAL A 65 25.52 7.31 -9.25
N LEU A 66 25.11 6.23 -8.58
CA LEU A 66 24.31 5.16 -9.18
C LEU A 66 22.93 5.66 -9.63
N LEU A 67 22.27 6.49 -8.83
CA LEU A 67 21.01 7.12 -9.24
C LEU A 67 21.20 8.01 -10.47
N ALA A 68 22.26 8.82 -10.51
CA ALA A 68 22.59 9.62 -11.69
C ALA A 68 22.76 8.75 -12.92
N ALA A 69 23.56 7.67 -12.84
CA ALA A 69 23.82 6.75 -13.94
C ALA A 69 22.54 6.05 -14.46
N LEU A 70 21.65 5.64 -13.54
CA LEU A 70 20.38 4.98 -13.90
C LEU A 70 19.41 5.96 -14.59
N PHE A 71 19.35 7.21 -14.17
CA PHE A 71 18.50 8.23 -14.80
C PHE A 71 19.06 8.79 -16.13
N LEU A 72 20.31 8.46 -16.48
CA LEU A 72 20.85 8.76 -17.80
C LEU A 72 20.34 7.82 -18.88
N LYS A 73 19.91 6.61 -18.53
CA LYS A 73 19.36 5.65 -19.49
C LYS A 73 18.06 6.17 -20.08
N GLU A 74 17.98 6.21 -21.40
CA GLU A 74 16.76 6.60 -22.11
C GLU A 74 15.74 5.44 -22.15
N ASN A 75 14.45 5.78 -22.17
CA ASN A 75 13.33 4.82 -22.29
C ASN A 75 13.20 3.80 -21.16
N ASN A 76 13.75 4.08 -19.99
CA ASN A 76 13.71 3.22 -18.83
C ASN A 76 12.60 3.64 -17.86
N PHE A 77 12.13 2.63 -17.10
CA PHE A 77 11.28 2.82 -15.93
C PHE A 77 12.06 2.28 -14.73
N LEU A 78 12.33 3.13 -13.75
CA LEU A 78 13.22 2.81 -12.65
C LEU A 78 12.43 2.32 -11.43
N LEU A 79 12.85 1.19 -10.88
CA LEU A 79 12.37 0.65 -9.61
C LEU A 79 13.42 0.96 -8.55
N ILE A 80 13.08 1.82 -7.60
CA ILE A 80 13.99 2.31 -6.58
C ILE A 80 13.57 1.75 -5.23
N ASP A 81 14.43 0.94 -4.62
CA ASP A 81 14.18 0.32 -3.33
C ASP A 81 15.13 0.90 -2.29
N GLU A 82 14.56 1.51 -1.25
CA GLU A 82 15.23 2.06 -0.09
C GLU A 82 16.48 2.94 -0.39
N PRO A 83 16.37 3.97 -1.25
CA PRO A 83 17.52 4.80 -1.60
C PRO A 83 18.02 5.67 -0.44
N THR A 84 17.25 5.77 0.64
CA THR A 84 17.59 6.54 1.84
C THR A 84 18.50 5.81 2.81
N ASN A 85 18.74 4.52 2.59
CA ASN A 85 19.69 3.75 3.39
C ASN A 85 21.08 4.38 3.28
N HIS A 86 21.71 4.57 4.44
CA HIS A 86 23.05 5.19 4.55
C HIS A 86 23.15 6.66 4.14
N LEU A 87 22.03 7.37 3.92
CA LEU A 87 22.02 8.80 3.67
C LEU A 87 21.81 9.59 4.97
N ASP A 88 22.57 10.64 5.16
CA ASP A 88 22.30 11.63 6.18
C ASP A 88 21.07 12.49 5.82
N VAL A 89 20.63 13.32 6.76
CA VAL A 89 19.42 14.16 6.59
C VAL A 89 19.54 15.10 5.38
N ASN A 90 20.73 15.68 5.16
CA ASN A 90 20.97 16.60 4.04
C ASN A 90 20.98 15.85 2.70
N ALA A 91 21.65 14.70 2.64
CA ALA A 91 21.67 13.86 1.43
C ALA A 91 20.27 13.35 1.07
N ARG A 92 19.43 12.97 2.05
CA ARG A 92 18.02 12.60 1.82
C ARG A 92 17.23 13.72 1.17
N LYS A 93 17.40 14.95 1.66
CA LYS A 93 16.75 16.12 1.07
C LYS A 93 17.18 16.33 -0.38
N ILE A 94 18.47 16.28 -0.66
CA ILE A 94 19.02 16.44 -2.01
C ILE A 94 18.46 15.36 -2.96
N VAL A 95 18.47 14.09 -2.53
CA VAL A 95 17.92 12.98 -3.33
C VAL A 95 16.40 13.11 -3.50
N GLY A 96 15.67 13.58 -2.48
CA GLY A 96 14.23 13.84 -2.58
C GLY A 96 13.92 14.93 -3.60
N ASP A 97 14.62 16.08 -3.54
CA ASP A 97 14.47 17.17 -4.51
C ASP A 97 14.83 16.71 -5.94
N TYR A 98 15.87 15.89 -6.05
CA TYR A 98 16.28 15.29 -7.32
C TYR A 98 15.18 14.38 -7.89
N LEU A 99 14.66 13.43 -7.12
CA LEU A 99 13.60 12.52 -7.55
C LEU A 99 12.31 13.27 -7.91
N ASN A 100 11.96 14.33 -7.16
CA ASN A 100 10.82 15.17 -7.47
C ASN A 100 10.91 15.84 -8.86
N SER A 101 12.14 16.07 -9.36
CA SER A 101 12.38 16.58 -10.70
C SER A 101 12.29 15.51 -11.80
N LYS A 102 12.24 14.23 -11.44
CA LYS A 102 12.26 13.09 -12.36
C LYS A 102 10.87 12.50 -12.58
N LYS A 103 10.74 11.71 -13.64
CA LYS A 103 9.50 10.99 -13.98
C LYS A 103 9.81 9.55 -14.38
N GLY A 104 8.83 8.68 -14.24
CA GLY A 104 8.93 7.30 -14.72
C GLY A 104 9.68 6.38 -13.75
N PHE A 105 9.39 6.48 -12.45
CA PHE A 105 9.92 5.57 -11.45
C PHE A 105 8.85 5.11 -10.46
N ILE A 106 9.11 4.00 -9.80
CA ILE A 106 8.43 3.54 -8.59
C ILE A 106 9.45 3.55 -7.46
N LEU A 107 9.06 4.13 -6.33
CA LEU A 107 9.88 4.25 -5.14
C LEU A 107 9.29 3.43 -4.00
N VAL A 108 10.12 2.60 -3.38
CA VAL A 108 9.82 1.91 -2.12
C VAL A 108 10.70 2.52 -1.03
N SER A 109 10.10 2.98 0.05
CA SER A 109 10.84 3.50 1.20
C SER A 109 10.03 3.41 2.49
N HIS A 110 10.71 3.25 3.62
CA HIS A 110 10.15 3.36 4.96
C HIS A 110 10.18 4.79 5.51
N ASP A 111 10.89 5.71 4.86
CA ASP A 111 10.97 7.11 5.26
C ASP A 111 9.78 7.92 4.73
N ARG A 112 8.80 8.14 5.61
CA ARG A 112 7.56 8.87 5.28
C ARG A 112 7.81 10.30 4.82
N ASN A 113 8.74 11.00 5.47
CA ASN A 113 9.07 12.39 5.12
C ASN A 113 9.72 12.46 3.74
N PHE A 114 10.55 11.47 3.42
CA PHE A 114 11.16 11.35 2.11
C PHE A 114 10.11 11.08 1.02
N LEU A 115 9.19 10.13 1.25
CA LEU A 115 8.07 9.87 0.33
C LEU A 115 7.24 11.13 0.10
N ASP A 116 6.89 11.87 1.15
CA ASP A 116 6.09 13.10 1.02
C ASP A 116 6.76 14.18 0.19
N SER A 117 8.10 14.18 0.11
CA SER A 117 8.86 15.17 -0.63
C SER A 117 8.98 14.89 -2.13
N CYS A 118 8.81 13.63 -2.58
CA CYS A 118 9.19 13.25 -3.94
C CYS A 118 8.15 12.42 -4.72
N VAL A 119 7.02 12.04 -4.08
CA VAL A 119 6.00 11.23 -4.77
C VAL A 119 4.68 12.00 -4.94
N ASP A 120 4.01 11.77 -6.07
CA ASP A 120 2.72 12.34 -6.42
C ASP A 120 1.59 11.31 -6.51
N HIS A 121 1.92 10.02 -6.43
CA HIS A 121 0.99 8.89 -6.40
C HIS A 121 1.47 7.85 -5.41
N ILE A 122 0.53 7.21 -4.73
CA ILE A 122 0.78 6.08 -3.84
C ILE A 122 0.13 4.84 -4.44
N LEU A 123 0.94 3.79 -4.61
CA LEU A 123 0.49 2.46 -4.98
C LEU A 123 0.46 1.59 -3.73
N SER A 124 -0.71 1.19 -3.28
CA SER A 124 -0.87 0.29 -2.14
C SER A 124 -1.26 -1.12 -2.61
N ILE A 125 -0.52 -2.12 -2.12
CA ILE A 125 -0.77 -3.52 -2.40
C ILE A 125 -1.50 -4.11 -1.20
N ASN A 126 -2.79 -4.32 -1.33
CA ASN A 126 -3.62 -4.97 -0.34
C ASN A 126 -3.76 -6.47 -0.66
N ARG A 127 -4.34 -7.24 0.27
CA ARG A 127 -4.52 -8.70 0.07
C ARG A 127 -5.35 -9.05 -1.17
N ASN A 128 -6.33 -8.22 -1.52
CA ASN A 128 -7.32 -8.53 -2.55
C ASN A 128 -7.23 -7.59 -3.75
N ASN A 129 -6.58 -6.44 -3.64
CA ASN A 129 -6.52 -5.43 -4.69
C ASN A 129 -5.23 -4.61 -4.63
N ILE A 130 -4.94 -3.97 -5.75
CA ILE A 130 -3.91 -2.95 -5.87
C ILE A 130 -4.63 -1.63 -6.11
N GLU A 131 -4.35 -0.64 -5.30
CA GLU A 131 -4.97 0.69 -5.39
C GLU A 131 -3.91 1.73 -5.69
N ILE A 132 -4.23 2.64 -6.60
CA ILE A 132 -3.39 3.79 -6.92
C ILE A 132 -4.18 5.04 -6.54
N GLN A 133 -3.62 5.84 -5.65
CA GLN A 133 -4.18 7.12 -5.23
C GLN A 133 -3.24 8.25 -5.60
N ARG A 134 -3.80 9.34 -6.11
CA ARG A 134 -3.07 10.58 -6.34
C ARG A 134 -2.88 11.31 -5.02
N GLY A 135 -1.67 11.78 -4.77
CA GLY A 135 -1.27 12.52 -3.59
C GLY A 135 0.02 11.97 -2.98
N ASN A 136 0.48 12.62 -1.92
CA ASN A 136 1.64 12.19 -1.15
C ASN A 136 1.25 11.15 -0.09
N PHE A 137 2.26 10.62 0.63
CA PHE A 137 2.05 9.58 1.64
C PHE A 137 1.13 10.05 2.78
N SER A 138 1.29 11.29 3.26
CA SER A 138 0.46 11.84 4.34
C SER A 138 -1.02 11.94 3.95
N SER A 139 -1.33 12.36 2.72
CA SER A 139 -2.70 12.43 2.23
C SER A 139 -3.33 11.04 2.06
N TRP A 140 -2.55 10.08 1.55
CA TRP A 140 -2.98 8.69 1.45
C TRP A 140 -3.26 8.09 2.83
N LEU A 141 -2.36 8.32 3.82
CA LEU A 141 -2.52 7.80 5.17
C LEU A 141 -3.80 8.33 5.83
N ALA A 142 -4.07 9.63 5.72
CA ALA A 142 -5.29 10.24 6.25
C ALA A 142 -6.55 9.64 5.63
N ASN A 143 -6.56 9.42 4.31
CA ASN A 143 -7.67 8.76 3.62
C ASN A 143 -7.85 7.31 4.09
N LYS A 144 -6.75 6.58 4.25
CA LYS A 144 -6.76 5.19 4.72
C LYS A 144 -7.30 5.08 6.14
N GLU A 145 -6.86 5.94 7.05
CA GLU A 145 -7.36 5.98 8.42
C GLU A 145 -8.86 6.32 8.48
N ALA A 146 -9.32 7.25 7.65
CA ALA A 146 -10.74 7.58 7.55
C ALA A 146 -11.57 6.39 7.07
N GLN A 147 -11.09 5.68 6.04
CA GLN A 147 -11.73 4.46 5.53
C GLN A 147 -11.76 3.35 6.57
N ASP A 148 -10.64 3.06 7.22
CA ASP A 148 -10.55 2.04 8.26
C ASP A 148 -11.50 2.32 9.43
N ASN A 149 -11.63 3.59 9.83
CA ASN A 149 -12.57 4.00 10.88
C ASN A 149 -14.04 3.83 10.44
N PHE A 150 -14.34 4.14 9.18
CA PHE A 150 -15.69 3.93 8.63
C PHE A 150 -16.04 2.44 8.62
N GLU A 151 -15.16 1.58 8.12
CA GLU A 151 -15.36 0.12 8.07
C GLU A 151 -15.51 -0.48 9.48
N ARG A 152 -14.72 -0.02 10.46
CA ARG A 152 -14.86 -0.43 11.87
C ARG A 152 -16.24 -0.08 12.42
N ASN A 153 -16.69 1.15 12.17
CA ASN A 153 -18.01 1.61 12.65
C ASN A 153 -19.16 0.82 12.01
N GLU A 154 -19.07 0.50 10.71
CA GLU A 154 -20.05 -0.35 10.02
C GLU A 154 -20.05 -1.77 10.59
N ASN A 155 -18.88 -2.37 10.76
CA ASN A 155 -18.74 -3.69 11.35
C ASN A 155 -19.32 -3.76 12.77
N ASP A 156 -19.14 -2.72 13.58
CA ASP A 156 -19.70 -2.68 14.93
C ASP A 156 -21.22 -2.52 14.92
N LYS A 157 -21.78 -1.76 13.97
CA LYS A 157 -23.24 -1.71 13.75
C LYS A 157 -23.78 -3.08 13.35
N LEU A 158 -23.15 -3.73 12.37
CA LEU A 158 -23.54 -5.05 11.91
C LEU A 158 -23.48 -6.10 13.02
N LYS A 159 -22.44 -6.09 13.85
CA LYS A 159 -22.33 -6.97 15.02
C LYS A 159 -23.47 -6.75 16.03
N LYS A 160 -23.86 -5.50 16.29
CA LYS A 160 -24.99 -5.17 17.16
C LYS A 160 -26.32 -5.67 16.59
N ASP A 161 -26.51 -5.51 15.28
CA ASP A 161 -27.72 -5.97 14.61
C ASP A 161 -27.79 -7.51 14.56
N ILE A 162 -26.70 -8.21 14.27
CA ILE A 162 -26.63 -9.66 14.35
C ILE A 162 -26.98 -10.14 15.76
N LYS A 163 -26.43 -9.51 16.80
CA LYS A 163 -26.75 -9.86 18.20
C LYS A 163 -28.22 -9.62 18.51
N ARG A 164 -28.80 -8.50 18.05
CA ARG A 164 -30.22 -8.18 18.22
C ARG A 164 -31.11 -9.22 17.55
N LEU A 165 -30.82 -9.56 16.29
CA LEU A 165 -31.57 -10.55 15.51
C LEU A 165 -31.43 -11.96 16.11
N SER A 166 -30.24 -12.36 16.52
CA SER A 166 -30.00 -13.64 17.20
C SER A 166 -30.79 -13.76 18.50
N ASN A 167 -30.82 -12.70 19.31
CA ASN A 167 -31.61 -12.66 20.53
C ASN A 167 -33.11 -12.70 20.25
N ALA A 168 -33.58 -12.02 19.19
CA ALA A 168 -34.99 -12.07 18.77
C ALA A 168 -35.35 -13.49 18.29
N ALA A 169 -34.52 -14.13 17.48
CA ALA A 169 -34.70 -15.48 17.02
C ALA A 169 -34.79 -16.50 18.18
N LYS A 170 -33.87 -16.38 19.17
CA LYS A 170 -33.93 -17.22 20.38
C LYS A 170 -35.24 -17.03 21.14
N ARG A 171 -35.70 -15.79 21.35
CA ARG A 171 -36.97 -15.52 22.02
C ARG A 171 -38.16 -16.12 21.27
N THR A 172 -38.13 -16.06 19.94
CA THR A 172 -39.20 -16.66 19.10
C THR A 172 -39.17 -18.17 19.16
N SER A 173 -37.98 -18.81 19.14
CA SER A 173 -37.81 -20.24 19.35
C SER A 173 -38.33 -20.69 20.71
N ASP A 174 -37.87 -20.00 21.80
CA ASP A 174 -38.33 -20.28 23.17
C ASP A 174 -39.86 -20.17 23.31
N TRP A 175 -40.44 -19.17 22.62
CA TRP A 175 -41.88 -18.99 22.61
C TRP A 175 -42.58 -20.08 21.84
N SER A 176 -42.07 -20.52 20.70
CA SER A 176 -42.58 -21.65 19.92
C SER A 176 -42.53 -22.93 20.72
N ASP A 177 -41.41 -23.24 21.37
CA ASP A 177 -41.21 -24.43 22.18
C ASP A 177 -42.17 -24.46 23.38
N LYS A 178 -42.36 -23.31 24.02
CA LYS A 178 -43.37 -23.17 25.10
C LYS A 178 -44.81 -23.34 24.61
N ALA A 179 -45.11 -22.87 23.39
CA ALA A 179 -46.43 -23.02 22.81
C ALA A 179 -46.67 -24.51 22.42
N GLU A 180 -45.64 -25.18 21.94
CA GLU A 180 -45.70 -26.61 21.57
C GLU A 180 -45.81 -27.52 22.80
N SER A 181 -45.02 -27.25 23.85
CA SER A 181 -45.12 -28.02 25.11
C SER A 181 -46.47 -27.87 25.78
N ARG A 182 -47.18 -26.75 25.62
CA ARG A 182 -48.57 -26.59 26.07
C ARG A 182 -49.54 -27.41 25.23
N LYS A 183 -49.25 -27.75 23.98
CA LYS A 183 -50.06 -28.61 23.13
C LYS A 183 -49.86 -30.10 23.47
N ILE A 184 -48.66 -30.52 23.87
CA ILE A 184 -48.34 -31.91 24.25
C ILE A 184 -49.06 -32.36 25.52
N GLY A 185 -49.52 -31.41 26.38
CA GLY A 185 -50.37 -31.71 27.52
C GLY A 185 -51.84 -31.92 27.19
N PHE A 186 -52.18 -32.05 25.92
CA PHE A 186 -53.54 -32.26 25.47
C PHE A 186 -53.92 -33.74 25.57
N ASP A 187 -54.64 -34.14 26.59
CA ASP A 187 -55.16 -35.47 26.81
C ASP A 187 -56.38 -35.74 25.88
N PRO A 188 -56.29 -36.64 24.88
CA PRO A 188 -57.39 -36.87 23.95
C PRO A 188 -58.67 -37.32 24.60
N LYS A 189 -58.61 -37.90 25.82
CA LYS A 189 -59.79 -38.37 26.56
C LYS A 189 -60.57 -37.22 27.22
N LYS A 190 -60.05 -35.99 27.26
CA LYS A 190 -60.76 -34.78 27.75
C LYS A 190 -61.49 -34.01 26.64
N VAL A 191 -61.31 -34.38 25.37
CA VAL A 191 -61.86 -33.67 24.18
C VAL A 191 -63.34 -33.93 23.99
N GLU A 192 -63.86 -35.05 24.41
CA GLU A 192 -65.31 -35.38 24.23
C GLU A 192 -66.30 -34.51 24.97
N LYS A 193 -65.84 -33.63 25.88
CA LYS A 193 -66.74 -32.76 26.67
C LYS A 193 -66.80 -31.30 26.20
N ASN A 194 -66.11 -30.87 25.14
CA ASN A 194 -66.10 -29.48 24.71
C ASN A 194 -66.15 -29.24 23.20
N ILE A 195 -67.07 -29.96 22.49
CA ILE A 195 -67.28 -29.79 21.04
C ILE A 195 -67.92 -28.44 20.64
N ASN A 196 -68.13 -27.53 21.53
CA ASN A 196 -68.80 -26.25 21.26
C ASN A 196 -67.88 -25.01 21.32
N ARG A 197 -66.59 -25.13 21.07
CA ARG A 197 -65.74 -23.93 20.85
C ARG A 197 -65.50 -23.73 19.36
N ARG A 198 -66.11 -22.65 18.82
CA ARG A 198 -65.86 -22.17 17.45
C ARG A 198 -64.38 -21.96 17.21
N PRO A 199 -63.82 -22.38 16.07
CA PRO A 199 -62.43 -22.05 15.71
C PRO A 199 -62.29 -20.54 15.56
N MET A 200 -61.26 -19.96 16.18
CA MET A 200 -60.90 -18.57 15.91
C MET A 200 -60.41 -18.38 14.49
N PRO A 201 -60.84 -17.35 13.77
CA PRO A 201 -60.36 -17.08 12.45
C PRO A 201 -58.87 -16.68 12.50
N VAL A 202 -58.06 -17.36 11.70
CA VAL A 202 -56.65 -17.01 11.47
C VAL A 202 -56.66 -15.79 10.53
N SER A 203 -56.38 -14.63 11.03
CA SER A 203 -56.13 -13.46 10.16
C SER A 203 -54.73 -13.54 9.56
N TYR A 204 -54.65 -13.79 8.29
CA TYR A 204 -53.44 -13.53 7.52
C TYR A 204 -53.34 -12.04 7.29
N THR A 205 -52.37 -11.39 7.93
CA THR A 205 -51.94 -10.04 7.52
C THR A 205 -50.82 -10.21 6.51
N HIS A 206 -51.01 -9.62 5.33
CA HIS A 206 -50.01 -9.48 4.27
C HIS A 206 -48.86 -8.59 4.68
#